data_80d796dd6d65cd91ee3a0bbed1c04b80
#
_entry.id   80d796dd6d65cd91ee3a0bbed1c04b80
#
_cell.length_a   1.000
_cell.length_b   1.000
_cell.length_c   1.000
_cell.angle_alpha   90.00
_cell.angle_beta   90.00
_cell.angle_gamma   90.00
#
_symmetry.space_group_name_H-M   'P 1'
#
loop_
_entity.id
_entity.type
_entity.pdbx_description
1 polymer ?
#
loop_
_entity_poly.entity_id
_entity_poly.type
_entity_poly.pdbx_seq_one_letter_code
_entity_poly.pdbx_strand_id
1 'polypeptide(L)'
;MVATPIPTVAELSKVTISWEALPEDFILEEEPVENTAQPLIAGALRESLELSGYIQPTMLIAANLGICATMDGKLVVKAPDWFFVRTVLPSSGVTDRRSYTPHLEGEIPSIVMEFCSDTDGKEYSARRTFPPGKWFFYEQILQVPTYVIFDPLTAVLEVHQIESGQYKLQPKDENNRYWITDMGLFLGLWEGEKEGRIGYWLRWWDQAGNLLPWAVEKLEQEQQRTEQERQRAEQERQRAEQESQRADQDSQRAEQERQRAEQDSQRAKQERQRAEQESQRAEQESQRAKRLAEQLRALGIDPID
;
A
#
# COMPACT_ATOMS: atom_id res chain seq x y z
N MET A 1 -49.07 3.02 21.17
CA MET A 1 -48.25 1.86 20.79
C MET A 1 -47.85 1.17 22.08
N VAL A 2 -48.34 -0.04 22.33
CA VAL A 2 -47.96 -0.80 23.54
C VAL A 2 -46.63 -1.46 23.24
N ALA A 3 -45.56 -1.06 23.96
CA ALA A 3 -44.28 -1.72 23.85
C ALA A 3 -44.40 -3.19 24.22
N THR A 4 -44.07 -4.08 23.29
CA THR A 4 -43.99 -5.51 23.55
C THR A 4 -42.84 -5.74 24.55
N PRO A 5 -43.08 -6.43 25.68
CA PRO A 5 -42.06 -6.61 26.69
C PRO A 5 -40.89 -7.48 26.13
N ILE A 6 -39.68 -7.11 26.46
CA ILE A 6 -38.47 -7.87 26.17
C ILE A 6 -38.57 -9.18 26.98
N PRO A 7 -38.54 -10.38 26.36
CA PRO A 7 -38.59 -11.60 27.12
C PRO A 7 -37.30 -11.85 27.87
N THR A 8 -37.47 -12.52 28.99
CA THR A 8 -36.35 -12.99 29.82
C THR A 8 -35.64 -14.18 29.17
N VAL A 9 -34.37 -14.40 29.51
CA VAL A 9 -33.53 -15.55 29.09
C VAL A 9 -34.29 -16.90 29.22
N ALA A 10 -35.23 -17.00 30.16
CA ALA A 10 -36.10 -18.18 30.39
C ALA A 10 -37.11 -18.48 29.25
N GLU A 11 -37.47 -17.50 28.41
CA GLU A 11 -38.35 -17.72 27.26
C GLU A 11 -37.63 -18.21 26.01
N LEU A 12 -36.35 -17.92 25.90
CA LEU A 12 -35.46 -18.45 24.84
C LEU A 12 -35.19 -19.95 25.02
N SER A 13 -35.31 -20.47 26.25
CA SER A 13 -35.15 -21.91 26.54
C SER A 13 -36.23 -22.82 25.93
N LYS A 14 -37.26 -22.24 25.29
CA LYS A 14 -38.29 -23.00 24.59
C LYS A 14 -38.09 -23.13 23.09
N VAL A 15 -37.11 -22.43 22.53
CA VAL A 15 -36.82 -22.49 21.09
C VAL A 15 -35.76 -23.58 20.87
N THR A 16 -36.08 -24.55 20.02
CA THR A 16 -35.11 -25.59 19.62
C THR A 16 -34.40 -25.14 18.36
N ILE A 17 -33.08 -24.99 18.44
CA ILE A 17 -32.23 -24.65 17.30
C ILE A 17 -31.44 -25.90 16.89
N SER A 18 -31.42 -26.19 15.61
CA SER A 18 -30.60 -27.24 15.01
C SER A 18 -29.93 -26.71 13.74
N TRP A 19 -28.88 -27.41 13.34
CA TRP A 19 -28.02 -27.00 12.22
C TRP A 19 -28.06 -28.10 11.16
N GLU A 20 -28.82 -27.86 10.12
CA GLU A 20 -29.05 -28.81 9.04
C GLU A 20 -28.64 -28.20 7.72
N ALA A 21 -28.09 -29.03 6.83
CA ALA A 21 -27.71 -28.57 5.50
C ALA A 21 -28.95 -28.12 4.72
N LEU A 22 -28.77 -27.09 3.87
CA LEU A 22 -29.81 -26.66 2.96
C LEU A 22 -30.14 -27.81 1.98
N PRO A 23 -31.41 -28.26 1.86
CA PRO A 23 -31.78 -29.25 0.86
C PRO A 23 -31.45 -28.80 -0.56
N GLU A 24 -31.05 -29.74 -1.44
CA GLU A 24 -30.64 -29.42 -2.80
C GLU A 24 -31.77 -28.81 -3.63
N ASP A 25 -33.01 -29.18 -3.32
CA ASP A 25 -34.24 -28.71 -3.98
C ASP A 25 -34.86 -27.48 -3.31
N PHE A 26 -34.25 -26.96 -2.24
CA PHE A 26 -34.78 -25.78 -1.56
C PHE A 26 -34.67 -24.54 -2.45
N ILE A 27 -35.81 -23.90 -2.73
CA ILE A 27 -35.89 -22.64 -3.46
C ILE A 27 -35.87 -21.50 -2.45
N LEU A 28 -34.85 -20.66 -2.50
CA LEU A 28 -34.82 -19.41 -1.73
C LEU A 28 -35.88 -18.48 -2.30
N GLU A 29 -36.76 -17.95 -1.42
CA GLU A 29 -37.67 -16.89 -1.84
C GLU A 29 -36.84 -15.69 -2.36
N GLU A 30 -37.19 -15.18 -3.53
CA GLU A 30 -36.54 -13.97 -4.08
C GLU A 30 -36.88 -12.81 -3.16
N GLU A 31 -35.89 -12.36 -2.36
CA GLU A 31 -36.00 -11.10 -1.67
C GLU A 31 -35.79 -9.96 -2.67
N PRO A 32 -36.46 -8.81 -2.46
CA PRO A 32 -36.40 -7.73 -3.45
C PRO A 32 -35.01 -7.16 -3.61
N VAL A 33 -34.73 -6.87 -4.81
CA VAL A 33 -33.62 -6.32 -5.53
C VAL A 33 -32.62 -5.49 -4.70
N GLU A 34 -31.38 -5.96 -4.67
CA GLU A 34 -30.21 -5.15 -4.32
C GLU A 34 -30.12 -3.90 -5.17
N ASN A 35 -29.66 -2.81 -4.57
CA ASN A 35 -29.24 -1.69 -5.35
C ASN A 35 -27.81 -1.90 -5.91
N THR A 36 -27.44 -1.18 -6.94
CA THR A 36 -26.13 -1.33 -7.61
C THR A 36 -24.93 -1.03 -6.69
N ALA A 37 -25.15 -0.37 -5.54
CA ALA A 37 -24.06 -0.02 -4.61
C ALA A 37 -23.63 -1.20 -3.72
N GLN A 38 -24.58 -2.04 -3.28
CA GLN A 38 -24.31 -3.13 -2.33
C GLN A 38 -23.24 -4.11 -2.84
N PRO A 39 -23.31 -4.67 -4.06
CA PRO A 39 -22.27 -5.54 -4.58
C PRO A 39 -20.90 -4.86 -4.72
N LEU A 40 -20.90 -3.59 -5.11
CA LEU A 40 -19.64 -2.81 -5.22
C LEU A 40 -18.98 -2.61 -3.87
N ILE A 41 -19.75 -2.26 -2.83
CA ILE A 41 -19.25 -2.06 -1.46
C ILE A 41 -18.70 -3.38 -0.90
N ALA A 42 -19.45 -4.48 -1.06
CA ALA A 42 -19.03 -5.80 -0.63
C ALA A 42 -17.76 -6.27 -1.33
N GLY A 43 -17.66 -6.06 -2.64
CA GLY A 43 -16.46 -6.34 -3.44
C GLY A 43 -15.27 -5.54 -3.01
N ALA A 44 -15.43 -4.23 -2.79
CA ALA A 44 -14.36 -3.33 -2.37
C ALA A 44 -13.78 -3.66 -0.98
N LEU A 45 -14.64 -4.10 -0.03
CA LEU A 45 -14.20 -4.60 1.27
C LEU A 45 -13.33 -5.85 1.15
N ARG A 46 -13.75 -6.81 0.33
CA ARG A 46 -12.99 -8.05 0.08
C ARG A 46 -11.67 -7.77 -0.63
N GLU A 47 -11.68 -6.94 -1.69
CA GLU A 47 -10.52 -6.60 -2.50
C GLU A 47 -9.35 -6.09 -1.65
N SER A 48 -9.60 -5.13 -0.76
CA SER A 48 -8.55 -4.56 0.09
C SER A 48 -7.95 -5.57 1.07
N LEU A 49 -8.75 -6.50 1.60
CA LEU A 49 -8.29 -7.59 2.47
C LEU A 49 -7.41 -8.59 1.70
N GLU A 50 -7.82 -8.95 0.48
CA GLU A 50 -7.08 -9.88 -0.38
C GLU A 50 -5.73 -9.32 -0.80
N LEU A 51 -5.71 -8.09 -1.29
CA LEU A 51 -4.49 -7.38 -1.71
C LEU A 51 -3.50 -7.13 -0.58
N SER A 52 -4.00 -7.03 0.65
CA SER A 52 -3.18 -6.83 1.84
C SER A 52 -2.80 -8.15 2.55
N GLY A 53 -3.18 -9.29 1.98
CA GLY A 53 -2.80 -10.62 2.51
C GLY A 53 -3.53 -11.05 3.78
N TYR A 54 -4.65 -10.44 4.10
CA TYR A 54 -5.47 -10.79 5.26
C TYR A 54 -6.30 -12.06 5.06
N ILE A 55 -6.60 -12.44 3.81
CA ILE A 55 -7.43 -13.61 3.52
C ILE A 55 -6.58 -14.88 3.57
N GLN A 56 -6.96 -15.82 4.43
CA GLN A 56 -6.34 -17.12 4.56
C GLN A 56 -7.24 -18.22 3.96
N PRO A 57 -6.70 -19.36 3.50
CA PRO A 57 -7.46 -20.44 2.89
C PRO A 57 -8.58 -21.04 3.78
N THR A 58 -8.44 -20.90 5.10
CA THR A 58 -9.42 -21.36 6.08
C THR A 58 -10.55 -20.37 6.33
N MET A 59 -10.48 -19.18 5.78
CA MET A 59 -11.46 -18.11 5.98
C MET A 59 -12.53 -18.14 4.89
N LEU A 60 -13.73 -17.71 5.24
CA LEU A 60 -14.80 -17.44 4.28
C LEU A 60 -15.19 -15.97 4.38
N ILE A 61 -15.11 -15.28 3.25
CA ILE A 61 -15.72 -13.97 3.05
C ILE A 61 -16.75 -14.15 1.93
N ALA A 62 -17.99 -13.86 2.23
CA ALA A 62 -19.08 -13.99 1.27
C ALA A 62 -20.00 -12.77 1.30
N ALA A 63 -20.65 -12.54 0.17
CA ALA A 63 -21.68 -11.55 -0.02
C ALA A 63 -22.94 -12.24 -0.56
N ASN A 64 -24.09 -11.87 -0.04
CA ASN A 64 -25.40 -12.44 -0.43
C ASN A 64 -25.48 -13.97 -0.41
N LEU A 65 -24.69 -14.59 0.43
CA LEU A 65 -24.75 -16.04 0.63
C LEU A 65 -25.65 -16.36 1.83
N GLY A 66 -26.62 -17.27 1.64
CA GLY A 66 -27.55 -17.64 2.69
C GLY A 66 -26.89 -18.32 3.88
N ILE A 67 -27.05 -17.75 5.07
CA ILE A 67 -26.69 -18.38 6.35
C ILE A 67 -27.92 -19.14 6.86
N CYS A 68 -27.77 -20.44 7.10
CA CYS A 68 -28.85 -21.36 7.42
C CYS A 68 -28.85 -21.73 8.90
N ALA A 69 -30.03 -21.77 9.48
CA ALA A 69 -30.31 -22.37 10.78
C ALA A 69 -31.70 -22.97 10.81
N THR A 70 -31.95 -23.95 11.64
CA THR A 70 -33.30 -24.52 11.83
C THR A 70 -33.83 -24.07 13.18
N MET A 71 -34.97 -23.38 13.16
CA MET A 71 -35.69 -22.88 14.33
C MET A 71 -37.01 -23.63 14.48
N ASP A 72 -37.19 -24.39 15.54
CA ASP A 72 -38.38 -25.25 15.82
C ASP A 72 -38.76 -26.15 14.63
N GLY A 73 -37.74 -26.80 14.02
CA GLY A 73 -37.93 -27.69 12.85
C GLY A 73 -38.21 -26.97 11.54
N LYS A 74 -38.13 -25.63 11.50
CA LYS A 74 -38.29 -24.83 10.29
C LYS A 74 -36.99 -24.18 9.88
N LEU A 75 -36.60 -24.36 8.62
CA LEU A 75 -35.41 -23.75 8.05
C LEU A 75 -35.58 -22.23 7.98
N VAL A 76 -34.57 -21.53 8.48
CA VAL A 76 -34.41 -20.08 8.38
C VAL A 76 -33.17 -19.81 7.57
N VAL A 77 -33.27 -18.97 6.55
CA VAL A 77 -32.16 -18.52 5.74
C VAL A 77 -32.12 -17.00 5.78
N LYS A 78 -30.95 -16.43 6.05
CA LYS A 78 -30.68 -15.00 5.93
C LYS A 78 -29.43 -14.79 5.10
N ALA A 79 -29.51 -13.98 4.07
CA ALA A 79 -28.41 -13.61 3.21
C ALA A 79 -27.97 -12.17 3.53
N PRO A 80 -26.92 -12.00 4.36
CA PRO A 80 -26.39 -10.68 4.61
C PRO A 80 -25.62 -10.16 3.39
N ASP A 81 -25.53 -8.85 3.26
CA ASP A 81 -24.79 -8.22 2.17
C ASP A 81 -23.29 -8.56 2.20
N TRP A 82 -22.74 -8.79 3.40
CA TRP A 82 -21.38 -9.25 3.59
C TRP A 82 -21.19 -9.94 4.93
N PHE A 83 -20.39 -11.02 4.96
CA PHE A 83 -20.01 -11.65 6.22
C PHE A 83 -18.64 -12.31 6.15
N PHE A 84 -18.07 -12.52 7.34
CA PHE A 84 -16.76 -13.13 7.54
C PHE A 84 -16.83 -14.28 8.54
N VAL A 85 -16.26 -15.42 8.17
CA VAL A 85 -16.02 -16.57 9.03
C VAL A 85 -14.54 -16.84 9.13
N ARG A 86 -14.03 -16.93 10.34
CA ARG A 86 -12.60 -17.12 10.59
C ARG A 86 -12.11 -18.49 10.15
N THR A 87 -12.89 -19.53 10.49
CA THR A 87 -12.52 -20.91 10.18
C THR A 87 -13.69 -21.68 9.60
N VAL A 88 -13.51 -22.12 8.36
CA VAL A 88 -14.44 -23.02 7.67
C VAL A 88 -13.78 -24.36 7.46
N LEU A 89 -14.59 -25.42 7.52
CA LEU A 89 -14.14 -26.77 7.20
C LEU A 89 -13.90 -26.91 5.69
N PRO A 90 -12.93 -27.72 5.27
CA PRO A 90 -12.73 -28.01 3.86
C PRO A 90 -14.00 -28.55 3.22
N SER A 91 -14.40 -27.97 2.13
CA SER A 91 -15.56 -28.44 1.36
C SER A 91 -15.22 -29.79 0.71
N SER A 92 -16.05 -30.80 0.89
CA SER A 92 -15.87 -32.11 0.28
C SER A 92 -16.20 -32.06 -1.23
N GLY A 93 -15.24 -31.59 -2.03
CA GLY A 93 -15.29 -31.71 -3.50
C GLY A 93 -16.07 -30.64 -4.27
N VAL A 94 -16.73 -29.70 -3.61
CA VAL A 94 -17.42 -28.55 -4.24
C VAL A 94 -16.68 -27.27 -3.88
N THR A 95 -16.19 -26.55 -4.89
CA THR A 95 -15.49 -25.27 -4.70
C THR A 95 -16.46 -24.13 -4.33
N ASP A 96 -17.71 -24.19 -4.83
CA ASP A 96 -18.70 -23.13 -4.68
C ASP A 96 -19.78 -23.53 -3.68
N ARG A 97 -19.93 -22.74 -2.60
CA ARG A 97 -20.97 -22.93 -1.60
C ARG A 97 -22.26 -22.26 -2.06
N ARG A 98 -23.39 -22.96 -1.93
CA ARG A 98 -24.73 -22.39 -2.16
C ARG A 98 -25.30 -21.69 -0.91
N SER A 99 -24.83 -22.09 0.26
CA SER A 99 -25.20 -21.56 1.56
C SER A 99 -24.08 -21.80 2.56
N TYR A 100 -24.25 -21.31 3.77
CA TYR A 100 -23.38 -21.58 4.89
C TYR A 100 -24.19 -21.97 6.12
N THR A 101 -23.92 -23.13 6.67
CA THR A 101 -24.54 -23.60 7.91
C THR A 101 -23.50 -23.61 9.03
N PRO A 102 -23.54 -22.66 9.98
CA PRO A 102 -22.65 -22.66 11.13
C PRO A 102 -22.68 -23.98 11.91
N HIS A 103 -21.57 -24.34 12.54
CA HIS A 103 -21.33 -25.58 13.26
C HIS A 103 -21.26 -26.83 12.39
N LEU A 104 -21.92 -26.85 11.23
CA LEU A 104 -21.81 -27.95 10.27
C LEU A 104 -20.65 -27.73 9.31
N GLU A 105 -20.46 -26.50 8.82
CA GLU A 105 -19.45 -26.15 7.80
C GLU A 105 -18.28 -25.32 8.34
N GLY A 106 -18.29 -24.97 9.61
CA GLY A 106 -17.26 -24.18 10.30
C GLY A 106 -17.81 -23.44 11.50
N GLU A 107 -17.11 -22.36 11.85
CA GLU A 107 -17.50 -21.48 12.96
C GLU A 107 -18.71 -20.61 12.60
N ILE A 108 -19.31 -19.98 13.62
CA ILE A 108 -20.28 -18.90 13.39
C ILE A 108 -19.57 -17.72 12.71
N PRO A 109 -20.25 -16.94 11.87
CA PRO A 109 -19.68 -15.71 11.34
C PRO A 109 -19.21 -14.79 12.48
N SER A 110 -17.98 -14.31 12.39
CA SER A 110 -17.46 -13.32 13.36
C SER A 110 -18.02 -11.93 13.11
N ILE A 111 -18.36 -11.65 11.85
CA ILE A 111 -18.94 -10.37 11.42
C ILE A 111 -20.04 -10.65 10.41
N VAL A 112 -21.14 -9.92 10.57
CA VAL A 112 -22.19 -9.79 9.56
C VAL A 112 -22.43 -8.31 9.29
N MET A 113 -22.57 -7.94 8.03
CA MET A 113 -22.85 -6.56 7.62
C MET A 113 -24.10 -6.52 6.73
N GLU A 114 -24.94 -5.53 6.98
CA GLU A 114 -26.11 -5.19 6.18
C GLU A 114 -25.96 -3.76 5.66
N PHE A 115 -26.24 -3.59 4.40
CA PHE A 115 -26.21 -2.28 3.74
C PHE A 115 -27.65 -1.83 3.52
N CYS A 116 -28.05 -0.73 4.18
CA CYS A 116 -29.43 -0.26 4.09
C CYS A 116 -29.81 0.08 2.64
N SER A 117 -30.97 -0.40 2.24
CA SER A 117 -31.69 0.07 1.07
C SER A 117 -32.88 0.92 1.49
N ASP A 118 -33.34 1.79 0.62
CA ASP A 118 -34.27 2.89 0.88
C ASP A 118 -35.58 2.59 1.63
N THR A 119 -35.90 1.34 1.99
CA THR A 119 -37.31 1.07 2.18
C THR A 119 -37.77 0.58 3.52
N ASP A 120 -37.05 -0.26 4.28
CA ASP A 120 -37.81 -0.98 5.31
C ASP A 120 -37.18 -1.09 6.72
N GLY A 121 -35.91 -0.71 6.94
CA GLY A 121 -35.28 -0.92 8.26
C GLY A 121 -35.33 -2.38 8.74
N LYS A 122 -35.36 -3.33 7.81
CA LYS A 122 -35.40 -4.78 8.07
C LYS A 122 -34.18 -5.25 8.86
N GLU A 123 -33.08 -4.53 8.74
CA GLU A 123 -31.81 -4.76 9.42
C GLU A 123 -32.01 -4.67 10.95
N TYR A 124 -32.88 -3.78 11.42
CA TYR A 124 -33.21 -3.59 12.84
C TYR A 124 -34.37 -4.51 13.34
N SER A 125 -34.86 -5.38 12.49
CA SER A 125 -36.02 -6.20 12.86
C SER A 125 -35.66 -7.24 13.92
N ALA A 126 -36.11 -7.02 15.13
CA ALA A 126 -36.02 -7.95 16.26
C ALA A 126 -37.21 -8.92 16.36
N ARG A 127 -37.95 -9.14 15.25
CA ARG A 127 -39.09 -10.05 15.21
C ARG A 127 -38.65 -11.47 15.55
N ARG A 128 -39.37 -12.12 16.50
CA ARG A 128 -39.07 -13.46 17.02
C ARG A 128 -39.91 -14.56 16.40
N THR A 129 -41.08 -14.18 15.87
CA THR A 129 -41.94 -15.12 15.17
C THR A 129 -41.38 -15.49 13.82
N PHE A 130 -41.67 -16.72 13.39
CA PHE A 130 -41.20 -17.21 12.09
C PHE A 130 -41.86 -16.44 10.91
N PRO A 131 -41.08 -16.05 9.89
CA PRO A 131 -39.63 -16.01 9.84
C PRO A 131 -39.09 -14.90 10.77
N PRO A 132 -37.98 -15.17 11.49
CA PRO A 132 -37.41 -14.18 12.42
C PRO A 132 -36.83 -12.97 11.68
N GLY A 133 -36.76 -11.84 12.37
CA GLY A 133 -36.06 -10.66 11.87
C GLY A 133 -34.53 -10.83 11.84
N LYS A 134 -33.84 -10.04 11.03
CA LYS A 134 -32.35 -10.11 10.88
C LYS A 134 -31.65 -9.89 12.22
N TRP A 135 -32.02 -8.85 12.98
CA TRP A 135 -31.45 -8.58 14.30
C TRP A 135 -31.57 -9.76 15.27
N PHE A 136 -32.79 -10.32 15.43
CA PHE A 136 -32.98 -11.46 16.30
C PHE A 136 -32.22 -12.69 15.84
N PHE A 137 -32.16 -12.94 14.54
CA PHE A 137 -31.43 -14.06 13.95
C PHE A 137 -29.92 -13.96 14.25
N TYR A 138 -29.33 -12.80 14.02
CA TYR A 138 -27.86 -12.61 14.24
C TYR A 138 -27.52 -12.54 15.72
N GLU A 139 -28.33 -11.86 16.54
CA GLU A 139 -28.09 -11.68 17.98
C GLU A 139 -28.34 -12.93 18.78
N GLN A 140 -29.53 -13.55 18.61
CA GLN A 140 -30.03 -14.56 19.53
C GLN A 140 -29.87 -15.99 19.01
N ILE A 141 -29.98 -16.20 17.70
CA ILE A 141 -29.86 -17.54 17.10
C ILE A 141 -28.42 -17.86 16.77
N LEU A 142 -27.75 -17.00 16.01
CA LEU A 142 -26.34 -17.21 15.62
C LEU A 142 -25.35 -16.73 16.67
N GLN A 143 -25.69 -15.70 17.44
CA GLN A 143 -24.79 -15.02 18.37
C GLN A 143 -23.55 -14.48 17.68
N VAL A 144 -23.75 -13.84 16.53
CA VAL A 144 -22.66 -13.22 15.76
C VAL A 144 -21.98 -12.14 16.60
N PRO A 145 -20.66 -12.22 16.84
CA PRO A 145 -19.96 -11.28 17.71
C PRO A 145 -20.08 -9.81 17.28
N THR A 146 -20.04 -9.54 15.97
CA THR A 146 -20.09 -8.18 15.43
C THR A 146 -21.15 -8.07 14.33
N TYR A 147 -22.10 -7.16 14.53
CA TYR A 147 -23.13 -6.82 13.56
C TYR A 147 -22.97 -5.39 13.10
N VAL A 148 -22.81 -5.18 11.80
CA VAL A 148 -22.58 -3.87 11.19
C VAL A 148 -23.79 -3.49 10.36
N ILE A 149 -24.27 -2.26 10.52
CA ILE A 149 -25.31 -1.66 9.69
C ILE A 149 -24.74 -0.42 9.04
N PHE A 150 -24.80 -0.36 7.74
CA PHE A 150 -24.26 0.75 6.95
C PHE A 150 -25.33 1.29 5.99
N ASP A 151 -25.57 2.58 6.09
CA ASP A 151 -26.37 3.32 5.12
C ASP A 151 -25.45 4.15 4.20
N PRO A 152 -25.27 3.73 2.95
CA PRO A 152 -24.39 4.39 2.01
C PRO A 152 -24.92 5.73 1.49
N LEU A 153 -26.20 6.07 1.72
CA LEU A 153 -26.80 7.33 1.31
C LEU A 153 -26.61 8.42 2.36
N THR A 154 -26.82 8.06 3.63
CA THR A 154 -26.75 9.01 4.74
C THR A 154 -25.39 9.01 5.46
N ALA A 155 -24.46 8.12 5.05
CA ALA A 155 -23.16 7.93 5.71
C ALA A 155 -23.30 7.49 7.19
N VAL A 156 -24.36 6.79 7.54
CA VAL A 156 -24.52 6.24 8.88
C VAL A 156 -23.86 4.87 8.93
N LEU A 157 -22.91 4.71 9.85
CA LEU A 157 -22.25 3.45 10.16
C LEU A 157 -22.47 3.14 11.63
N GLU A 158 -23.07 2.00 11.92
CA GLU A 158 -23.25 1.47 13.25
C GLU A 158 -22.55 0.11 13.36
N VAL A 159 -21.81 -0.06 14.43
CA VAL A 159 -21.16 -1.32 14.77
C VAL A 159 -21.67 -1.76 16.14
N HIS A 160 -22.31 -2.92 16.17
CA HIS A 160 -22.85 -3.52 17.38
C HIS A 160 -22.03 -4.75 17.73
N GLN A 161 -21.67 -4.89 19.01
CA GLN A 161 -20.99 -6.09 19.51
C GLN A 161 -21.82 -6.77 20.57
N ILE A 162 -21.74 -8.09 20.63
CA ILE A 162 -22.43 -8.86 21.67
C ILE A 162 -21.76 -8.65 23.01
N GLU A 163 -22.51 -8.11 23.96
CA GLU A 163 -22.15 -8.00 25.37
C GLU A 163 -23.27 -8.58 26.22
N SER A 164 -22.96 -9.62 27.01
CA SER A 164 -23.94 -10.33 27.84
C SER A 164 -25.18 -10.83 27.05
N GLY A 165 -24.94 -11.29 25.80
CA GLY A 165 -25.97 -11.88 24.94
C GLY A 165 -26.88 -10.87 24.20
N GLN A 166 -26.52 -9.60 24.18
CA GLN A 166 -27.24 -8.55 23.47
C GLN A 166 -26.29 -7.64 22.70
N TYR A 167 -26.73 -7.12 21.58
CA TYR A 167 -25.99 -6.14 20.81
C TYR A 167 -25.96 -4.77 21.52
N LYS A 168 -24.75 -4.23 21.64
CA LYS A 168 -24.53 -2.87 22.11
C LYS A 168 -23.77 -2.10 21.06
N LEU A 169 -24.25 -0.89 20.79
CA LEU A 169 -23.59 0.04 19.89
C LEU A 169 -22.21 0.39 20.45
N GLN A 170 -21.20 0.22 19.65
CA GLN A 170 -19.81 0.53 19.99
C GLN A 170 -19.50 2.01 19.74
N PRO A 171 -18.64 2.63 20.55
CA PRO A 171 -18.16 3.96 20.28
C PRO A 171 -17.13 3.95 19.14
N LYS A 172 -17.10 5.05 18.38
CA LYS A 172 -16.03 5.32 17.42
C LYS A 172 -14.76 5.77 18.15
N ASP A 173 -13.61 5.48 17.57
CA ASP A 173 -12.34 6.08 17.99
C ASP A 173 -12.25 7.57 17.58
N GLU A 174 -11.12 8.20 17.91
CA GLU A 174 -10.83 9.61 17.59
C GLU A 174 -10.79 9.90 16.06
N ASN A 175 -10.61 8.86 15.24
CA ASN A 175 -10.58 8.92 13.78
C ASN A 175 -11.92 8.52 13.14
N ASN A 176 -13.00 8.43 13.92
CA ASN A 176 -14.32 7.96 13.48
C ASN A 176 -14.35 6.53 12.93
N ARG A 177 -13.52 5.63 13.47
CA ARG A 177 -13.41 4.23 13.09
C ARG A 177 -13.81 3.32 14.23
N TYR A 178 -14.15 2.08 13.91
CA TYR A 178 -14.49 1.04 14.87
C TYR A 178 -13.44 -0.07 14.84
N TRP A 179 -12.93 -0.46 16.00
CA TRP A 179 -12.02 -1.59 16.11
C TRP A 179 -12.79 -2.90 15.98
N ILE A 180 -12.43 -3.73 15.00
CA ILE A 180 -13.02 -5.05 14.78
C ILE A 180 -12.03 -6.10 15.25
N THR A 181 -12.22 -6.58 16.48
CA THR A 181 -11.27 -7.47 17.18
C THR A 181 -10.97 -8.74 16.39
N ASP A 182 -11.98 -9.35 15.80
CA ASP A 182 -11.82 -10.60 15.05
C ASP A 182 -11.02 -10.46 13.76
N MET A 183 -10.96 -9.26 13.20
CA MET A 183 -10.15 -8.94 12.03
C MET A 183 -8.79 -8.36 12.39
N GLY A 184 -8.64 -7.79 13.58
CA GLY A 184 -7.45 -7.01 13.93
C GLY A 184 -7.31 -5.73 13.10
N LEU A 185 -8.42 -5.13 12.67
CA LEU A 185 -8.51 -3.98 11.79
C LEU A 185 -9.51 -2.96 12.30
N PHE A 186 -9.34 -1.73 11.89
CA PHE A 186 -10.40 -0.73 12.03
C PHE A 186 -11.30 -0.74 10.78
N LEU A 187 -12.61 -0.61 11.01
CA LEU A 187 -13.62 -0.35 9.99
C LEU A 187 -14.09 1.09 10.09
N GLY A 188 -14.21 1.77 8.97
CA GLY A 188 -14.68 3.16 8.95
C GLY A 188 -15.24 3.58 7.60
N LEU A 189 -15.67 4.84 7.54
CA LEU A 189 -16.19 5.45 6.33
C LEU A 189 -15.07 6.18 5.56
N TRP A 190 -15.18 6.11 4.26
CA TRP A 190 -14.37 6.88 3.31
C TRP A 190 -15.28 7.41 2.22
N GLU A 191 -15.13 8.69 1.88
CA GLU A 191 -15.86 9.33 0.79
C GLU A 191 -14.96 9.46 -0.43
N GLY A 192 -15.45 9.04 -1.59
CA GLY A 192 -14.70 9.14 -2.83
C GLY A 192 -15.31 8.34 -3.97
N GLU A 193 -14.52 8.18 -5.02
CA GLU A 193 -14.93 7.48 -6.24
C GLU A 193 -14.20 6.15 -6.39
N LYS A 194 -14.96 5.10 -6.71
CA LYS A 194 -14.44 3.81 -7.16
C LYS A 194 -15.43 3.19 -8.16
N GLU A 195 -14.92 2.67 -9.28
CA GLU A 195 -15.72 1.99 -10.31
C GLU A 195 -16.90 2.84 -10.82
N GLY A 196 -16.68 4.16 -10.96
CA GLY A 196 -17.70 5.11 -11.42
C GLY A 196 -18.78 5.48 -10.39
N ARG A 197 -18.71 4.93 -9.16
CA ARG A 197 -19.60 5.32 -8.06
C ARG A 197 -18.90 6.34 -7.16
N ILE A 198 -19.50 7.52 -7.05
CA ILE A 198 -19.10 8.56 -6.08
C ILE A 198 -20.00 8.44 -4.86
N GLY A 199 -19.43 8.41 -3.66
CA GLY A 199 -20.19 8.33 -2.41
C GLY A 199 -19.39 7.76 -1.26
N TYR A 200 -20.11 7.29 -0.25
CA TYR A 200 -19.51 6.69 0.95
C TYR A 200 -19.24 5.20 0.75
N TRP A 201 -18.07 4.80 1.21
CA TRP A 201 -17.56 3.44 1.16
C TRP A 201 -17.15 2.97 2.55
N LEU A 202 -17.25 1.69 2.82
CA LEU A 202 -16.60 1.05 3.95
C LEU A 202 -15.16 0.71 3.58
N ARG A 203 -14.22 1.07 4.46
CA ARG A 203 -12.79 0.78 4.28
C ARG A 203 -12.20 0.19 5.54
N TRP A 204 -11.11 -0.53 5.35
CA TRP A 204 -10.31 -1.10 6.42
C TRP A 204 -9.03 -0.30 6.63
N TRP A 205 -8.62 -0.18 7.90
CA TRP A 205 -7.32 0.36 8.30
C TRP A 205 -6.63 -0.64 9.20
N ASP A 206 -5.29 -0.74 9.09
CA ASP A 206 -4.47 -1.53 9.99
C ASP A 206 -4.35 -0.89 11.39
N GLN A 207 -3.66 -1.58 12.33
CA GLN A 207 -3.42 -1.09 13.68
C GLN A 207 -2.59 0.21 13.71
N ALA A 208 -1.75 0.44 12.72
CA ALA A 208 -0.95 1.66 12.60
C ALA A 208 -1.74 2.84 12.00
N GLY A 209 -3.00 2.60 11.61
CA GLY A 209 -3.86 3.60 11.01
C GLY A 209 -3.69 3.77 9.50
N ASN A 210 -2.95 2.88 8.84
CA ASN A 210 -2.81 2.89 7.38
C ASN A 210 -4.05 2.30 6.72
N LEU A 211 -4.55 3.00 5.71
CA LEU A 211 -5.66 2.53 4.89
C LEU A 211 -5.23 1.33 4.05
N LEU A 212 -6.00 0.24 4.08
CA LEU A 212 -5.77 -0.89 3.20
C LEU A 212 -6.14 -0.50 1.76
N PRO A 213 -5.20 -0.58 0.82
CA PRO A 213 -5.42 -0.07 -0.53
C PRO A 213 -6.32 -0.97 -1.36
N TRP A 214 -7.02 -0.38 -2.31
CA TRP A 214 -7.62 -1.07 -3.45
C TRP A 214 -6.58 -1.29 -4.55
N ALA A 215 -6.90 -2.13 -5.53
CA ALA A 215 -5.98 -2.47 -6.62
C ALA A 215 -5.56 -1.24 -7.44
N VAL A 216 -6.49 -0.34 -7.72
CA VAL A 216 -6.20 0.88 -8.46
C VAL A 216 -5.23 1.79 -7.70
N GLU A 217 -5.43 1.97 -6.39
CA GLU A 217 -4.55 2.79 -5.54
C GLU A 217 -3.15 2.18 -5.44
N LYS A 218 -3.06 0.85 -5.31
CA LYS A 218 -1.78 0.14 -5.27
C LYS A 218 -1.04 0.26 -6.61
N LEU A 219 -1.74 0.15 -7.72
CA LEU A 219 -1.16 0.34 -9.05
C LEU A 219 -0.62 1.76 -9.24
N GLU A 220 -1.36 2.76 -8.83
CA GLU A 220 -0.93 4.17 -8.88
C GLU A 220 0.31 4.42 -8.02
N GLN A 221 0.36 3.85 -6.81
CA GLN A 221 1.55 3.94 -5.94
C GLN A 221 2.78 3.30 -6.58
N GLU A 222 2.64 2.12 -7.17
CA GLU A 222 3.74 1.44 -7.86
C GLU A 222 4.20 2.21 -9.11
N GLN A 223 3.29 2.78 -9.88
CA GLN A 223 3.63 3.64 -11.02
C GLN A 223 4.39 4.89 -10.58
N GLN A 224 3.94 5.56 -9.53
CA GLN A 224 4.64 6.73 -8.98
C GLN A 224 6.04 6.37 -8.47
N ARG A 225 6.17 5.24 -7.79
CA ARG A 225 7.47 4.75 -7.32
C ARG A 225 8.42 4.46 -8.47
N THR A 226 7.96 3.75 -9.48
CA THR A 226 8.74 3.43 -10.67
C THR A 226 9.23 4.69 -11.40
N GLU A 227 8.36 5.68 -11.55
CA GLU A 227 8.73 6.95 -12.17
C GLU A 227 9.76 7.73 -11.33
N GLN A 228 9.62 7.73 -10.00
CA GLN A 228 10.62 8.35 -9.11
C GLN A 228 11.98 7.64 -9.20
N GLU A 229 12.00 6.32 -9.22
CA GLU A 229 13.25 5.54 -9.38
C GLU A 229 13.92 5.83 -10.75
N ARG A 230 13.12 5.90 -11.81
CA ARG A 230 13.61 6.28 -13.15
C ARG A 230 14.21 7.69 -13.17
N GLN A 231 13.55 8.66 -12.56
CA GLN A 231 14.08 10.04 -12.47
C GLN A 231 15.36 10.11 -11.67
N ARG A 232 15.49 9.34 -10.58
CA ARG A 232 16.74 9.26 -9.81
C ARG A 232 17.88 8.64 -10.63
N ALA A 233 17.61 7.54 -11.31
CA ALA A 233 18.61 6.90 -12.16
C ALA A 233 19.10 7.82 -13.30
N GLU A 234 18.19 8.58 -13.93
CA GLU A 234 18.55 9.55 -14.94
C GLU A 234 19.40 10.70 -14.39
N GLN A 235 19.08 11.22 -13.19
CA GLN A 235 19.89 12.24 -12.53
C GLN A 235 21.31 11.72 -12.17
N GLU A 236 21.41 10.50 -11.69
CA GLU A 236 22.72 9.88 -11.40
C GLU A 236 23.54 9.71 -12.68
N ARG A 237 22.92 9.28 -13.75
CA ARG A 237 23.58 9.16 -15.06
C ARG A 237 24.10 10.51 -15.55
N GLN A 238 23.30 11.57 -15.48
CA GLN A 238 23.71 12.92 -15.87
C GLN A 238 24.86 13.44 -15.01
N ARG A 239 24.87 13.16 -13.70
CA ARG A 239 25.99 13.51 -12.81
C ARG A 239 27.28 12.77 -13.18
N ALA A 240 27.17 11.46 -13.41
CA ALA A 240 28.33 10.66 -13.83
C ALA A 240 28.89 11.13 -15.17
N GLU A 241 28.06 11.50 -16.13
CA GLU A 241 28.49 12.06 -17.41
C GLU A 241 29.19 13.42 -17.25
N GLN A 242 28.66 14.31 -16.41
CA GLN A 242 29.29 15.58 -16.10
C GLN A 242 30.67 15.42 -15.40
N GLU A 243 30.74 14.45 -14.49
CA GLU A 243 32.01 14.14 -13.79
C GLU A 243 33.06 13.58 -14.77
N SER A 244 32.66 12.70 -15.68
CA SER A 244 33.52 12.19 -16.74
C SER A 244 34.03 13.32 -17.66
N GLN A 245 33.16 14.23 -18.08
CA GLN A 245 33.57 15.40 -18.90
C GLN A 245 34.55 16.32 -18.17
N ARG A 246 34.37 16.52 -16.86
CA ARG A 246 35.34 17.29 -16.06
C ARG A 246 36.69 16.60 -15.96
N ALA A 247 36.71 15.30 -15.71
CA ALA A 247 37.94 14.51 -15.66
C ALA A 247 38.70 14.56 -16.99
N ASP A 248 38.00 14.48 -18.12
CA ASP A 248 38.61 14.61 -19.45
C ASP A 248 39.22 16.01 -19.69
N GLN A 249 38.49 17.08 -19.28
CA GLN A 249 39.00 18.45 -19.37
C GLN A 249 40.26 18.67 -18.49
N ASP A 250 40.24 18.15 -17.27
CA ASP A 250 41.41 18.26 -16.37
C ASP A 250 42.61 17.47 -16.90
N SER A 251 42.40 16.32 -17.51
CA SER A 251 43.43 15.54 -18.19
C SER A 251 44.04 16.30 -19.37
N GLN A 252 43.21 16.95 -20.20
CA GLN A 252 43.69 17.78 -21.31
C GLN A 252 44.50 19.00 -20.82
N ARG A 253 44.06 19.64 -19.75
CA ARG A 253 44.82 20.77 -19.14
C ARG A 253 46.19 20.32 -18.62
N ALA A 254 46.24 19.21 -17.90
CA ALA A 254 47.49 18.65 -17.39
C ALA A 254 48.47 18.30 -18.51
N GLU A 255 47.98 17.79 -19.64
CA GLU A 255 48.81 17.49 -20.80
C GLU A 255 49.35 18.78 -21.46
N GLN A 256 48.53 19.81 -21.62
CA GLN A 256 48.96 21.12 -22.12
C GLN A 256 50.05 21.77 -21.21
N GLU A 257 49.90 21.69 -19.91
CA GLU A 257 50.89 22.19 -18.95
C GLU A 257 52.22 21.44 -19.06
N ARG A 258 52.19 20.10 -19.21
CA ARG A 258 53.39 19.29 -19.45
C ARG A 258 54.11 19.71 -20.74
N GLN A 259 53.35 19.90 -21.83
CA GLN A 259 53.96 20.35 -23.10
C GLN A 259 54.60 21.75 -23.00
N ARG A 260 53.96 22.68 -22.28
CA ARG A 260 54.55 24.01 -22.00
C ARG A 260 55.85 23.92 -21.18
N ALA A 261 55.80 23.13 -20.09
CA ALA A 261 56.99 22.94 -19.26
C ALA A 261 58.15 22.30 -20.02
N GLU A 262 57.87 21.38 -20.95
CA GLU A 262 58.89 20.79 -21.80
C GLU A 262 59.45 21.78 -22.79
N GLN A 263 58.64 22.63 -23.44
CA GLN A 263 59.08 23.71 -24.31
C GLN A 263 59.98 24.73 -23.58
N ASP A 264 59.58 25.14 -22.38
CA ASP A 264 60.33 26.07 -21.55
C ASP A 264 61.69 25.46 -21.13
N SER A 265 61.69 24.17 -20.78
CA SER A 265 62.94 23.44 -20.50
C SER A 265 63.87 23.40 -21.72
N GLN A 266 63.33 23.17 -22.92
CA GLN A 266 64.15 23.21 -24.16
C GLN A 266 64.67 24.60 -24.46
N ARG A 267 63.91 25.66 -24.29
CA ARG A 267 64.33 27.05 -24.46
C ARG A 267 65.47 27.39 -23.47
N ALA A 268 65.31 27.05 -22.20
CA ALA A 268 66.30 27.27 -21.18
C ALA A 268 67.65 26.54 -21.50
N LYS A 269 67.58 25.33 -22.04
CA LYS A 269 68.78 24.60 -22.52
C LYS A 269 69.48 25.31 -23.70
N GLN A 270 68.71 25.80 -24.66
CA GLN A 270 69.26 26.56 -25.81
C GLN A 270 69.89 27.87 -25.38
N GLU A 271 69.28 28.61 -24.45
CA GLU A 271 69.84 29.84 -23.89
C GLU A 271 71.15 29.57 -23.17
N ARG A 272 71.24 28.55 -22.34
CA ARG A 272 72.48 28.13 -21.68
C ARG A 272 73.59 27.80 -22.69
N GLN A 273 73.28 27.04 -23.74
CA GLN A 273 74.22 26.72 -24.81
C GLN A 273 74.75 27.98 -25.55
N ARG A 274 73.87 28.95 -25.81
CA ARG A 274 74.26 30.24 -26.42
C ARG A 274 75.16 31.05 -25.49
N ALA A 275 74.78 31.16 -24.22
CA ALA A 275 75.59 31.87 -23.24
C ALA A 275 76.99 31.23 -23.07
N GLU A 276 77.02 29.86 -23.07
CA GLU A 276 78.31 29.15 -23.01
C GLU A 276 79.17 29.36 -24.26
N GLN A 277 78.58 29.39 -25.48
CA GLN A 277 79.32 29.72 -26.72
C GLN A 277 79.81 31.15 -26.76
N GLU A 278 79.01 32.12 -26.27
CA GLU A 278 79.40 33.51 -26.15
C GLU A 278 80.56 33.67 -25.17
N SER A 279 80.52 33.03 -24.02
CA SER A 279 81.62 33.01 -23.05
C SER A 279 82.92 32.46 -23.64
N GLN A 280 82.84 31.32 -24.36
CA GLN A 280 83.95 30.69 -25.04
C GLN A 280 84.55 31.64 -26.12
N ARG A 281 83.72 32.34 -26.90
CA ARG A 281 84.17 33.34 -27.89
C ARG A 281 84.86 34.49 -27.23
N ALA A 282 84.29 35.05 -26.15
CA ALA A 282 84.88 36.15 -25.41
C ALA A 282 86.23 35.76 -24.81
N GLU A 283 86.36 34.52 -24.30
CA GLU A 283 87.63 34.03 -23.79
C GLU A 283 88.70 33.86 -24.90
N GLN A 284 88.31 33.33 -26.09
CA GLN A 284 89.21 33.23 -27.26
C GLN A 284 89.64 34.59 -27.76
N GLU A 285 88.74 35.56 -27.83
CA GLU A 285 89.11 36.96 -28.21
C GLU A 285 90.05 37.58 -27.21
N SER A 286 89.82 37.39 -25.92
CA SER A 286 90.75 37.88 -24.87
C SER A 286 92.10 37.25 -24.98
N GLN A 287 92.22 35.92 -25.21
CA GLN A 287 93.50 35.25 -25.44
C GLN A 287 94.16 35.71 -26.71
N ARG A 288 93.41 35.98 -27.78
CA ARG A 288 93.92 36.50 -29.03
C ARG A 288 94.45 37.92 -28.85
N ALA A 289 93.72 38.79 -28.17
CA ALA A 289 94.11 40.13 -27.84
C ALA A 289 95.40 40.13 -26.99
N LYS A 290 95.51 39.27 -25.97
CA LYS A 290 96.73 39.11 -25.16
C LYS A 290 97.97 38.72 -26.01
N ARG A 291 97.80 37.71 -26.90
CA ARG A 291 98.90 37.29 -27.81
C ARG A 291 99.32 38.37 -28.76
N LEU A 292 98.35 39.14 -29.30
CA LEU A 292 98.69 40.28 -30.18
C LEU A 292 99.42 41.38 -29.41
N ALA A 293 99.00 41.69 -28.20
CA ALA A 293 99.63 42.62 -27.31
C ALA A 293 101.09 42.21 -26.97
N GLU A 294 101.35 40.91 -26.71
CA GLU A 294 102.66 40.34 -26.49
C GLU A 294 103.56 40.46 -27.75
N GLN A 295 102.99 40.17 -28.94
CA GLN A 295 103.74 40.33 -30.22
C GLN A 295 104.10 41.78 -30.53
N LEU A 296 103.19 42.73 -30.27
CA LEU A 296 103.45 44.16 -30.42
C LEU A 296 104.52 44.65 -29.46
N ARG A 297 104.53 44.21 -28.21
CA ARG A 297 105.56 44.51 -27.24
C ARG A 297 106.95 43.95 -27.68
N ALA A 298 107.01 42.73 -28.26
CA ALA A 298 108.26 42.15 -28.80
C ALA A 298 108.79 42.91 -30.01
N LEU A 299 107.94 43.64 -30.75
CA LEU A 299 108.30 44.50 -31.86
C LEU A 299 108.59 45.95 -31.45
N GLY A 300 108.61 46.26 -30.13
CA GLY A 300 108.95 47.62 -29.63
C GLY A 300 107.74 48.59 -29.78
N ILE A 301 106.51 48.12 -30.02
CA ILE A 301 105.31 48.94 -30.16
C ILE A 301 104.44 48.73 -28.92
N ASP A 302 104.25 49.74 -28.08
CA ASP A 302 103.36 49.67 -26.96
C ASP A 302 101.92 49.68 -27.47
N PRO A 303 101.09 48.61 -27.15
CA PRO A 303 99.68 48.61 -27.53
C PRO A 303 98.93 49.70 -26.77
N ILE A 304 98.13 50.49 -27.47
CA ILE A 304 97.30 51.52 -26.92
C ILE A 304 96.11 50.75 -26.26
N ASP A 305 95.85 51.05 -24.96
CA ASP A 305 94.73 50.47 -24.18
C ASP A 305 93.37 50.69 -24.84
#